data_add05bd06277cc1fc588e608ab531fa4
#
_entry.id   add05bd06277cc1fc588e608ab531fa4
#
_cell.length_a   1.000
_cell.length_b   1.000
_cell.length_c   1.000
_cell.angle_alpha   90.00
_cell.angle_beta   90.00
_cell.angle_gamma   90.00
#
_symmetry.space_group_name_H-M   'P 1'
#
loop_
_entity.id
_entity.type
_entity.pdbx_description
1 polymer ?
#
loop_
_entity_poly.entity_id
_entity_poly.type
_entity_poly.pdbx_seq_one_letter_code
_entity_poly.pdbx_strand_id
1 'polypeptide(L)'
;MLHGKKLAKQVLLPSVLEDDDAGTESGKLQLGELRMSQTEVDMRGPKDQHSSPDRNVLDGGTRHEEDEEKEPEVQECLSSDDDYDTDLELEGKEAAYDLTGQTCYMTACKKFQVVPASYFLQHMQNSSLVMVHRGLGPQGTKALAVPLVTNTSILRLNLRDNWMEGMGGAAIAEMLKENCYITGEHLGDALSENTGLRSLNLAWNGIRQKGAVMLANGLGENVFLRILDLSFNGFGKEGASALGQALKENNVLEELNISNNRIPPEGAIHLAMGLKVNKTIKSLNIGRNPILNAGCYGILKSAQDNPDSALETLDFSDITVSRDFEDLYTAVKEIFPALRVNHGGRFGTFSKAKA
;
A
#
# COMPACT_ATOMS: atom_id res chain seq x y z
N MET A 1 -16.04 24.49 -64.61
CA MET A 1 -16.40 24.70 -63.21
C MET A 1 -15.80 23.57 -62.42
N LEU A 2 -14.72 23.87 -61.74
CA LEU A 2 -13.87 22.88 -61.04
C LEU A 2 -14.34 22.70 -59.60
N HIS A 3 -14.71 21.50 -59.27
CA HIS A 3 -15.02 21.10 -57.87
C HIS A 3 -13.72 20.72 -57.18
N GLY A 4 -13.25 21.55 -56.27
CA GLY A 4 -12.13 21.25 -55.38
C GLY A 4 -12.58 20.36 -54.22
N LYS A 5 -12.12 19.10 -54.20
CA LYS A 5 -12.19 18.23 -53.03
C LYS A 5 -11.04 18.56 -52.10
N LYS A 6 -11.35 19.09 -50.90
CA LYS A 6 -10.41 19.20 -49.77
C LYS A 6 -10.15 17.81 -49.20
N LEU A 7 -8.92 17.31 -49.33
CA LEU A 7 -8.43 16.15 -48.58
C LEU A 7 -8.24 16.55 -47.13
N ALA A 8 -8.92 15.87 -46.23
CA ALA A 8 -8.64 15.90 -44.81
C ALA A 8 -7.33 15.14 -44.54
N LYS A 9 -6.32 15.81 -43.99
CA LYS A 9 -5.11 15.19 -43.49
C LYS A 9 -5.46 14.39 -42.23
N GLN A 10 -5.40 13.07 -42.32
CA GLN A 10 -5.35 12.20 -41.13
C GLN A 10 -3.99 12.42 -40.47
N VAL A 11 -4.02 12.91 -39.24
CA VAL A 11 -2.86 12.92 -38.35
C VAL A 11 -2.73 11.51 -37.78
N LEU A 12 -1.76 10.77 -38.31
CA LEU A 12 -1.33 9.49 -37.73
C LEU A 12 -0.62 9.79 -36.42
N LEU A 13 -1.20 9.31 -35.30
CA LEU A 13 -0.52 9.22 -34.01
C LEU A 13 0.63 8.22 -34.15
N PRO A 14 1.81 8.48 -33.57
CA PRO A 14 2.90 7.51 -33.59
C PRO A 14 2.51 6.29 -32.79
N SER A 15 2.67 5.13 -33.43
CA SER A 15 2.56 3.82 -32.77
C SER A 15 3.59 3.74 -31.64
N VAL A 16 3.08 3.42 -30.45
CA VAL A 16 3.92 3.07 -29.29
C VAL A 16 4.68 1.80 -29.67
N LEU A 17 5.99 1.92 -29.84
CA LEU A 17 6.90 0.79 -29.95
C LEU A 17 6.81 0.00 -28.63
N GLU A 18 6.37 -1.23 -28.71
CA GLU A 18 6.51 -2.22 -27.64
C GLU A 18 8.00 -2.53 -27.52
N ASP A 19 8.63 -2.10 -26.43
CA ASP A 19 9.95 -2.55 -26.05
C ASP A 19 9.82 -4.00 -25.53
N ASP A 20 9.94 -4.96 -26.45
CA ASP A 20 10.19 -6.35 -26.14
C ASP A 20 11.66 -6.49 -25.69
N ASP A 21 11.88 -6.44 -24.39
CA ASP A 21 13.17 -6.78 -23.77
C ASP A 21 13.29 -8.31 -23.65
N ALA A 22 13.50 -8.96 -24.81
CA ALA A 22 13.87 -10.36 -24.92
C ALA A 22 15.37 -10.46 -25.15
N GLY A 23 16.18 -10.30 -24.11
CA GLY A 23 17.59 -10.64 -24.12
C GLY A 23 17.80 -12.15 -24.11
N THR A 24 17.79 -12.77 -25.28
CA THR A 24 18.31 -14.14 -25.48
C THR A 24 19.79 -14.07 -25.80
N GLU A 25 20.66 -14.20 -24.82
CA GLU A 25 22.03 -14.64 -25.04
C GLU A 25 22.11 -16.16 -24.98
N SER A 26 22.22 -16.73 -26.17
CA SER A 26 22.57 -18.12 -26.40
C SER A 26 24.09 -18.30 -26.19
N GLY A 27 24.48 -18.61 -24.97
CA GLY A 27 25.83 -19.06 -24.62
C GLY A 27 25.85 -20.55 -24.35
N LYS A 28 26.28 -21.37 -25.35
CA LYS A 28 26.68 -22.76 -25.14
C LYS A 28 27.85 -22.80 -24.17
N LEU A 29 27.65 -23.39 -23.00
CA LEU A 29 28.73 -23.87 -22.14
C LEU A 29 28.50 -25.33 -21.81
N GLN A 30 29.58 -26.08 -22.03
CA GLN A 30 29.71 -27.51 -21.93
C GLN A 30 29.38 -28.07 -20.55
N LEU A 31 28.77 -29.28 -20.57
CA LEU A 31 28.70 -30.17 -19.41
C LEU A 31 30.09 -30.41 -18.84
N GLY A 32 30.29 -30.04 -17.61
CA GLY A 32 31.38 -30.48 -16.76
C GLY A 32 30.77 -31.15 -15.53
N GLU A 33 30.91 -32.47 -15.48
CA GLU A 33 30.63 -33.31 -14.31
C GLU A 33 31.42 -32.78 -13.11
N LEU A 34 30.74 -32.44 -12.01
CA LEU A 34 31.38 -32.34 -10.71
C LEU A 34 30.59 -33.16 -9.69
N ARG A 35 31.30 -34.23 -9.29
CA ARG A 35 30.97 -35.22 -8.27
C ARG A 35 30.49 -34.57 -6.97
N MET A 36 29.44 -35.16 -6.43
CA MET A 36 29.04 -35.06 -5.03
C MET A 36 30.17 -35.54 -4.12
N SER A 37 30.60 -34.71 -3.22
CA SER A 37 31.27 -35.15 -2.00
C SER A 37 30.38 -34.88 -0.80
N GLN A 38 29.80 -35.95 -0.30
CA GLN A 38 29.19 -36.02 1.02
C GLN A 38 30.29 -35.84 2.06
N THR A 39 30.14 -34.89 2.94
CA THR A 39 30.79 -34.91 4.24
C THR A 39 29.71 -34.81 5.30
N GLU A 40 29.42 -35.97 5.87
CA GLU A 40 28.79 -36.12 7.17
C GLU A 40 29.64 -35.37 8.22
N VAL A 41 29.02 -34.54 9.01
CA VAL A 41 29.62 -34.05 10.26
C VAL A 41 28.70 -34.45 11.41
N ASP A 42 29.29 -35.29 12.20
CA ASP A 42 28.91 -35.99 13.38
C ASP A 42 28.31 -35.09 14.48
N MET A 43 27.19 -35.56 14.99
CA MET A 43 26.56 -34.99 16.20
C MET A 43 27.19 -35.66 17.40
N ARG A 44 27.96 -34.93 18.21
CA ARG A 44 28.22 -35.32 19.60
C ARG A 44 28.36 -34.06 20.45
N GLY A 45 27.38 -33.85 21.33
CA GLY A 45 27.51 -32.96 22.46
C GLY A 45 28.39 -33.55 23.58
N PRO A 46 28.86 -32.74 24.49
CA PRO A 46 29.28 -33.22 25.79
C PRO A 46 28.30 -32.79 26.88
N LYS A 47 28.10 -33.79 27.76
CA LYS A 47 27.33 -33.79 29.00
C LYS A 47 28.03 -33.01 30.10
N ASP A 48 27.14 -32.54 30.97
CA ASP A 48 27.33 -32.18 32.35
C ASP A 48 28.59 -32.59 33.10
N GLN A 49 29.14 -31.69 33.91
CA GLN A 49 29.57 -32.03 35.27
C GLN A 49 29.56 -30.80 36.20
N HIS A 50 28.86 -31.00 37.26
CA HIS A 50 28.80 -30.32 38.52
C HIS A 50 30.13 -29.89 39.12
N SER A 51 30.15 -28.76 39.81
CA SER A 51 30.46 -28.72 41.25
C SER A 51 30.55 -27.28 41.77
N SER A 52 29.67 -26.94 42.67
CA SER A 52 30.02 -26.03 43.78
C SER A 52 30.71 -26.87 44.87
N PRO A 53 31.51 -26.32 45.74
CA PRO A 53 30.99 -25.80 46.97
C PRO A 53 31.74 -24.61 47.66
N ASP A 54 30.94 -23.99 48.53
CA ASP A 54 31.24 -23.56 49.90
C ASP A 54 32.29 -22.48 50.26
N ARG A 55 31.73 -21.44 50.92
CA ARG A 55 31.99 -20.92 52.28
C ARG A 55 33.37 -20.41 52.66
N ASN A 56 33.39 -19.18 53.12
CA ASN A 56 33.71 -18.70 54.49
C ASN A 56 33.93 -17.18 54.42
N VAL A 57 33.14 -16.30 55.07
CA VAL A 57 33.08 -15.94 56.47
C VAL A 57 34.41 -15.43 57.04
N LEU A 58 34.38 -14.20 57.48
CA LEU A 58 34.95 -13.47 58.60
C LEU A 58 35.35 -12.06 58.15
N ASP A 59 34.68 -11.01 58.63
CA ASP A 59 34.69 -10.40 59.97
C ASP A 59 35.89 -9.41 60.20
N GLY A 60 35.54 -8.28 60.75
CA GLY A 60 36.48 -7.26 61.30
C GLY A 60 36.30 -5.92 60.57
N GLY A 61 35.60 -4.95 61.00
CA GLY A 61 35.47 -4.39 62.37
C GLY A 61 36.26 -3.09 62.47
N THR A 62 35.60 -2.08 62.96
CA THR A 62 36.08 -0.85 63.66
C THR A 62 36.24 0.40 62.76
N ARG A 63 35.34 1.33 63.02
CA ARG A 63 35.30 2.47 63.96
C ARG A 63 35.87 3.77 63.40
N HIS A 64 34.97 4.79 63.52
CA HIS A 64 35.17 6.20 63.90
C HIS A 64 36.13 7.01 63.06
N GLU A 65 35.71 8.17 62.54
CA GLU A 65 35.65 9.44 63.31
C GLU A 65 34.76 10.44 62.58
N GLU A 66 34.04 11.19 63.38
CA GLU A 66 33.31 12.39 63.09
C GLU A 66 34.32 13.51 62.91
N ASP A 67 34.17 14.37 61.91
CA ASP A 67 34.67 15.74 62.00
C ASP A 67 33.63 16.67 61.37
N GLU A 68 32.97 17.39 62.28
CA GLU A 68 32.29 18.67 62.05
C GLU A 68 33.36 19.69 61.65
N GLU A 69 33.11 20.54 60.65
CA GLU A 69 33.45 21.97 60.71
C GLU A 69 32.79 22.76 59.53
N LYS A 70 31.87 23.61 59.92
CA LYS A 70 31.73 25.05 59.73
C LYS A 70 31.46 25.58 58.35
N GLU A 71 30.27 26.13 58.26
CA GLU A 71 29.92 27.25 57.38
C GLU A 71 30.79 28.48 57.68
N PRO A 72 31.11 29.28 56.69
CA PRO A 72 31.27 30.72 56.92
C PRO A 72 30.25 31.56 56.14
N GLU A 73 29.91 32.56 56.85
CA GLU A 73 28.98 33.63 56.70
C GLU A 73 28.92 34.34 55.34
N VAL A 74 27.73 34.80 55.08
CA VAL A 74 27.26 35.84 54.21
C VAL A 74 28.22 37.05 54.13
N GLN A 75 28.57 37.40 52.90
CA GLN A 75 28.98 38.75 52.58
C GLN A 75 28.22 39.23 51.33
N GLU A 76 27.26 40.08 51.59
CA GLU A 76 26.62 40.95 50.60
C GLU A 76 27.68 41.79 49.90
N CYS A 77 27.76 41.67 48.60
CA CYS A 77 28.31 42.73 47.77
C CYS A 77 27.22 43.19 46.79
N LEU A 78 26.83 44.38 47.01
CA LEU A 78 25.96 45.19 46.19
C LEU A 78 26.56 45.48 44.82
N SER A 79 25.69 45.49 43.81
CA SER A 79 25.70 46.30 42.58
C SER A 79 26.73 45.97 41.50
N SER A 80 26.25 45.40 40.43
CA SER A 80 26.27 46.11 39.14
C SER A 80 25.16 45.59 38.27
N ASP A 81 24.25 46.46 37.96
CA ASP A 81 23.34 46.33 36.84
C ASP A 81 24.15 46.21 35.57
N ASP A 82 24.38 44.96 35.12
CA ASP A 82 24.69 44.67 33.75
C ASP A 82 23.43 44.05 33.15
N ASP A 83 22.57 44.89 32.59
CA ASP A 83 21.57 44.59 31.60
C ASP A 83 22.23 43.83 30.45
N TYR A 84 22.33 42.48 30.56
CA TYR A 84 22.45 41.63 29.41
C TYR A 84 21.05 41.52 28.75
N ASP A 85 20.68 42.63 28.09
CA ASP A 85 19.68 42.62 27.04
C ASP A 85 20.24 41.78 25.89
N THR A 86 20.13 40.46 26.02
CA THR A 86 20.30 39.56 24.90
C THR A 86 19.04 39.68 24.05
N ASP A 87 18.96 40.74 23.27
CA ASP A 87 18.19 40.81 22.06
C ASP A 87 18.70 39.71 21.11
N LEU A 88 18.38 38.48 21.44
CA LEU A 88 18.26 37.43 20.45
C LEU A 88 17.07 37.85 19.57
N GLU A 89 17.36 38.71 18.59
CA GLU A 89 16.53 38.85 17.43
C GLU A 89 16.43 37.46 16.79
N LEU A 90 15.48 36.65 17.30
CA LEU A 90 14.93 35.53 16.59
C LEU A 90 14.22 36.12 15.36
N GLU A 91 15.02 36.53 14.35
CA GLU A 91 14.55 36.63 12.98
C GLU A 91 14.18 35.22 12.46
N GLY A 92 13.50 34.46 13.25
CA GLY A 92 12.64 33.36 12.86
C GLY A 92 11.29 33.97 12.53
N LYS A 93 11.06 34.29 11.24
CA LYS A 93 9.70 34.30 10.73
C LYS A 93 9.11 33.01 11.24
N GLU A 94 8.25 33.11 12.26
CA GLU A 94 7.32 32.04 12.62
C GLU A 94 6.65 31.68 11.31
N ALA A 95 7.08 30.56 10.71
CA ALA A 95 6.40 30.01 9.55
C ALA A 95 4.97 29.75 10.06
N ALA A 96 4.06 30.63 9.72
CA ALA A 96 2.67 30.52 10.10
C ALA A 96 2.26 29.07 9.82
N TYR A 97 1.89 28.35 10.87
CA TYR A 97 1.54 26.93 10.78
C TYR A 97 0.45 26.78 9.73
N ASP A 98 0.79 26.21 8.59
CA ASP A 98 -0.10 26.09 7.45
C ASP A 98 -1.06 24.91 7.67
N LEU A 99 -2.17 25.18 8.33
CA LEU A 99 -3.27 24.24 8.53
C LEU A 99 -3.86 23.70 7.22
N THR A 100 -3.62 24.39 6.11
CA THR A 100 -4.18 23.99 4.80
C THR A 100 -3.32 22.96 4.09
N GLY A 101 -2.03 22.86 4.41
CA GLY A 101 -1.04 22.02 3.70
C GLY A 101 -0.60 22.59 2.35
N GLN A 102 -1.00 23.81 1.98
CA GLN A 102 -0.62 24.45 0.70
C GLN A 102 0.88 24.70 0.63
N THR A 103 1.46 25.23 1.68
CA THR A 103 2.91 25.49 1.77
C THR A 103 3.71 24.19 1.65
N CYS A 104 3.24 23.13 2.31
CA CYS A 104 3.81 21.78 2.22
C CYS A 104 3.80 21.28 0.76
N TYR A 105 2.67 21.40 0.07
CA TYR A 105 2.54 21.03 -1.33
C TYR A 105 3.46 21.85 -2.25
N MET A 106 3.50 23.16 -2.08
CA MET A 106 4.35 24.04 -2.89
C MET A 106 5.84 23.72 -2.70
N THR A 107 6.26 23.41 -1.47
CA THR A 107 7.62 22.96 -1.15
C THR A 107 7.93 21.62 -1.80
N ALA A 108 6.99 20.67 -1.74
CA ALA A 108 7.12 19.38 -2.42
C ALA A 108 7.24 19.54 -3.93
N CYS A 109 6.43 20.41 -4.55
CA CYS A 109 6.53 20.71 -5.99
C CYS A 109 7.90 21.27 -6.38
N LYS A 110 8.46 22.17 -5.58
CA LYS A 110 9.83 22.68 -5.79
C LYS A 110 10.86 21.56 -5.68
N LYS A 111 10.75 20.71 -4.65
CA LYS A 111 11.66 19.57 -4.42
C LYS A 111 11.66 18.59 -5.59
N PHE A 112 10.49 18.26 -6.12
CA PHE A 112 10.33 17.30 -7.22
C PHE A 112 10.34 17.96 -8.62
N GLN A 113 10.57 19.26 -8.70
CA GLN A 113 10.67 20.03 -9.94
C GLN A 113 9.42 19.90 -10.83
N VAL A 114 8.25 19.97 -10.22
CA VAL A 114 6.96 19.89 -10.91
C VAL A 114 6.16 21.18 -10.74
N VAL A 115 5.31 21.46 -11.73
CA VAL A 115 4.40 22.59 -11.68
C VAL A 115 3.26 22.24 -10.71
N PRO A 116 2.95 23.09 -9.72
CA PRO A 116 1.83 22.86 -8.81
C PRO A 116 0.50 22.76 -9.56
N ALA A 117 -0.29 21.75 -9.26
CA ALA A 117 -1.65 21.61 -9.75
C ALA A 117 -2.58 22.62 -9.05
N SER A 118 -2.96 23.70 -9.72
CA SER A 118 -3.83 24.74 -9.16
C SER A 118 -5.16 24.18 -8.67
N TYR A 119 -5.71 23.18 -9.36
CA TYR A 119 -6.93 22.51 -8.94
C TYR A 119 -6.79 21.83 -7.57
N PHE A 120 -5.64 21.19 -7.29
CA PHE A 120 -5.38 20.60 -5.98
C PHE A 120 -5.33 21.67 -4.90
N LEU A 121 -4.58 22.75 -5.12
CA LEU A 121 -4.47 23.87 -4.18
C LEU A 121 -5.82 24.49 -3.80
N GLN A 122 -6.73 24.59 -4.78
CA GLN A 122 -8.06 25.17 -4.55
C GLN A 122 -9.02 24.24 -3.82
N HIS A 123 -8.82 22.92 -3.89
CA HIS A 123 -9.80 21.93 -3.45
C HIS A 123 -9.26 20.94 -2.40
N MET A 124 -8.05 21.15 -1.89
CA MET A 124 -7.44 20.24 -0.92
C MET A 124 -8.13 20.20 0.46
N GLN A 125 -9.07 21.11 0.70
CA GLN A 125 -9.92 21.11 1.89
C GLN A 125 -11.30 20.49 1.66
N ASN A 126 -11.60 20.05 0.44
CA ASN A 126 -12.88 19.41 0.13
C ASN A 126 -12.88 17.94 0.57
N SER A 127 -14.03 17.43 1.02
CA SER A 127 -14.16 16.02 1.38
C SER A 127 -14.06 15.04 0.19
N SER A 128 -14.18 15.55 -1.03
CA SER A 128 -14.05 14.77 -2.26
C SER A 128 -13.23 15.54 -3.29
N LEU A 129 -12.16 14.91 -3.78
CA LEU A 129 -11.27 15.49 -4.78
C LEU A 129 -11.18 14.58 -6.00
N VAL A 130 -11.50 15.12 -7.17
CA VAL A 130 -11.47 14.40 -8.45
C VAL A 130 -10.44 15.02 -9.37
N MET A 131 -9.33 14.33 -9.60
CA MET A 131 -8.21 14.78 -10.43
C MET A 131 -7.91 13.78 -11.56
N VAL A 132 -8.93 13.47 -12.36
CA VAL A 132 -8.84 12.53 -13.48
C VAL A 132 -8.16 13.21 -14.67
N HIS A 133 -7.27 12.53 -15.41
CA HIS A 133 -6.58 13.00 -16.60
C HIS A 133 -5.79 14.31 -16.39
N ARG A 134 -5.10 14.46 -15.26
CA ARG A 134 -4.32 15.67 -14.96
C ARG A 134 -2.84 15.56 -15.34
N GLY A 135 -2.40 14.40 -15.81
CA GLY A 135 -1.02 14.19 -16.23
C GLY A 135 0.00 14.40 -15.09
N LEU A 136 -0.33 14.00 -13.87
CA LEU A 136 0.54 14.18 -12.71
C LEU A 136 1.91 13.53 -12.88
N GLY A 137 1.94 12.37 -13.55
CA GLY A 137 3.14 11.57 -13.69
C GLY A 137 3.70 11.08 -12.35
N PRO A 138 4.86 10.40 -12.35
CA PRO A 138 5.47 9.89 -11.13
C PRO A 138 5.88 10.99 -10.14
N GLN A 139 6.47 12.07 -10.63
CA GLN A 139 6.97 13.15 -9.77
C GLN A 139 5.84 14.03 -9.22
N GLY A 140 4.83 14.33 -10.04
CA GLY A 140 3.63 15.07 -9.59
C GLY A 140 2.87 14.28 -8.53
N THR A 141 2.80 12.96 -8.67
CA THR A 141 2.20 12.08 -7.67
C THR A 141 3.00 12.08 -6.36
N LYS A 142 4.34 12.06 -6.42
CA LYS A 142 5.19 12.21 -5.24
C LYS A 142 4.94 13.54 -4.52
N ALA A 143 4.87 14.64 -5.28
CA ALA A 143 4.59 15.95 -4.70
C ALA A 143 3.21 15.99 -4.03
N LEU A 144 2.19 15.39 -4.66
CA LEU A 144 0.84 15.31 -4.14
C LEU A 144 0.73 14.44 -2.88
N ALA A 145 1.48 13.35 -2.82
CA ALA A 145 1.46 12.42 -1.69
C ALA A 145 1.91 13.08 -0.37
N VAL A 146 2.86 14.03 -0.43
CA VAL A 146 3.42 14.66 0.77
C VAL A 146 2.36 15.36 1.63
N PRO A 147 1.56 16.32 1.12
CA PRO A 147 0.53 16.95 1.94
C PRO A 147 -0.62 16.01 2.29
N LEU A 148 -0.84 14.93 1.52
CA LEU A 148 -1.90 13.95 1.79
C LEU A 148 -1.62 13.10 3.05
N VAL A 149 -0.39 13.00 3.50
CA VAL A 149 -0.04 12.31 4.75
C VAL A 149 -0.80 12.90 5.94
N THR A 150 -0.86 14.22 6.02
CA THR A 150 -1.49 14.95 7.13
C THR A 150 -2.86 15.52 6.79
N ASN A 151 -3.33 15.35 5.54
CA ASN A 151 -4.63 15.86 5.12
C ASN A 151 -5.76 15.02 5.70
N THR A 152 -6.63 15.64 6.51
CA THR A 152 -7.80 15.02 7.14
C THR A 152 -9.11 15.38 6.44
N SER A 153 -9.08 16.33 5.52
CA SER A 153 -10.27 16.83 4.83
C SER A 153 -10.73 15.91 3.70
N ILE A 154 -9.78 15.38 2.91
CA ILE A 154 -10.09 14.55 1.74
C ILE A 154 -10.42 13.13 2.17
N LEU A 155 -11.70 12.78 2.10
CA LEU A 155 -12.18 11.42 2.39
C LEU A 155 -12.30 10.56 1.13
N ARG A 156 -12.47 11.17 -0.04
CA ARG A 156 -12.58 10.50 -1.34
C ARG A 156 -11.63 11.15 -2.33
N LEU A 157 -10.68 10.39 -2.86
CA LEU A 157 -9.66 10.84 -3.80
C LEU A 157 -9.71 10.02 -5.08
N ASN A 158 -9.92 10.68 -6.20
CA ASN A 158 -9.89 10.07 -7.52
C ASN A 158 -8.71 10.62 -8.34
N LEU A 159 -7.71 9.78 -8.52
CA LEU A 159 -6.49 10.06 -9.28
C LEU A 159 -6.40 9.19 -10.56
N ARG A 160 -7.54 8.74 -11.08
CA ARG A 160 -7.60 7.91 -12.27
C ARG A 160 -6.88 8.57 -13.44
N ASP A 161 -6.14 7.77 -14.20
CA ASP A 161 -5.50 8.13 -15.46
C ASP A 161 -4.57 9.36 -15.33
N ASN A 162 -3.56 9.21 -14.45
CA ASN A 162 -2.55 10.25 -14.19
C ASN A 162 -1.11 9.81 -14.49
N TRP A 163 -0.93 8.63 -15.07
CA TRP A 163 0.38 8.12 -15.50
C TRP A 163 1.40 8.04 -14.37
N MET A 164 0.96 7.58 -13.20
CA MET A 164 1.77 7.53 -11.98
C MET A 164 2.93 6.56 -12.06
N GLU A 165 2.76 5.48 -12.82
CA GLU A 165 3.72 4.37 -12.93
C GLU A 165 4.07 3.73 -11.56
N GLY A 166 5.15 2.93 -11.53
CA GLY A 166 5.58 2.27 -10.30
C GLY A 166 6.06 3.23 -9.22
N MET A 167 6.73 4.33 -9.59
CA MET A 167 7.24 5.31 -8.62
C MET A 167 6.12 6.13 -7.96
N GLY A 168 5.10 6.52 -8.72
CA GLY A 168 3.93 7.18 -8.16
C GLY A 168 3.12 6.23 -7.27
N GLY A 169 2.98 4.96 -7.68
CA GLY A 169 2.36 3.93 -6.85
C GLY A 169 3.07 3.73 -5.51
N ALA A 170 4.41 3.74 -5.51
CA ALA A 170 5.22 3.68 -4.29
C ALA A 170 5.00 4.91 -3.38
N ALA A 171 4.92 6.12 -3.94
CA ALA A 171 4.65 7.32 -3.15
C ALA A 171 3.26 7.30 -2.49
N ILE A 172 2.25 6.77 -3.20
CA ILE A 172 0.92 6.56 -2.61
C ILE A 172 0.97 5.49 -1.52
N ALA A 173 1.78 4.43 -1.68
CA ALA A 173 1.97 3.41 -0.65
C ALA A 173 2.50 4.01 0.66
N GLU A 174 3.56 4.81 0.58
CA GLU A 174 4.12 5.50 1.75
C GLU A 174 3.10 6.45 2.38
N MET A 175 2.40 7.23 1.56
CA MET A 175 1.32 8.09 2.05
C MET A 175 0.24 7.29 2.79
N LEU A 176 -0.19 6.13 2.28
CA LEU A 176 -1.20 5.29 2.93
C LEU A 176 -0.72 4.71 4.26
N LYS A 177 0.55 4.39 4.41
CA LYS A 177 1.15 3.95 5.67
C LYS A 177 1.16 5.06 6.71
N GLU A 178 1.64 6.23 6.32
CA GLU A 178 1.81 7.36 7.23
C GLU A 178 0.48 8.06 7.57
N ASN A 179 -0.49 8.06 6.67
CA ASN A 179 -1.83 8.63 6.91
C ASN A 179 -2.60 7.89 8.03
N CYS A 180 -2.04 6.80 8.55
CA CYS A 180 -2.61 6.03 9.66
C CYS A 180 -2.14 6.52 11.04
N TYR A 181 -1.12 7.38 11.12
CA TYR A 181 -0.56 7.80 12.39
C TYR A 181 -1.18 9.12 12.89
N ILE A 182 -2.14 9.00 13.78
CA ILE A 182 -2.52 10.09 14.68
C ILE A 182 -1.46 10.13 15.77
N THR A 183 -0.54 11.09 15.72
CA THR A 183 0.42 11.29 16.80
C THR A 183 -0.31 11.65 18.09
N GLY A 184 0.05 10.96 19.19
CA GLY A 184 -0.73 10.87 20.44
C GLY A 184 -0.96 12.15 21.27
N GLU A 185 -0.61 13.34 20.80
CA GLU A 185 -0.79 14.57 21.58
C GLU A 185 -2.22 15.19 21.51
N HIS A 186 -3.04 14.74 20.53
CA HIS A 186 -4.43 15.19 20.38
C HIS A 186 -5.44 14.05 20.35
N LEU A 187 -5.17 12.96 21.08
CA LEU A 187 -5.96 11.73 21.05
C LEU A 187 -7.41 11.91 21.54
N GLY A 188 -7.69 12.92 22.39
CA GLY A 188 -9.00 13.12 22.98
C GLY A 188 -10.06 13.64 21.99
N ASP A 189 -9.70 14.59 21.14
CA ASP A 189 -10.61 15.25 20.20
C ASP A 189 -10.65 14.53 18.83
N ALA A 190 -9.54 13.88 18.43
CA ALA A 190 -9.43 13.17 17.16
C ALA A 190 -10.12 11.79 17.12
N LEU A 191 -10.43 11.20 18.27
CA LEU A 191 -11.17 9.93 18.34
C LEU A 191 -12.65 10.10 17.97
N SER A 192 -13.20 11.31 18.02
CA SER A 192 -14.58 11.60 17.61
C SER A 192 -14.73 11.80 16.10
N GLU A 193 -13.63 12.13 15.37
CA GLU A 193 -13.63 12.38 13.93
C GLU A 193 -12.58 11.49 13.25
N ASN A 194 -12.97 10.26 12.90
CA ASN A 194 -12.15 9.33 12.14
C ASN A 194 -11.98 9.83 10.68
N THR A 195 -10.95 10.63 10.43
CA THR A 195 -10.82 11.50 9.24
C THR A 195 -9.82 11.00 8.17
N GLY A 196 -9.44 9.72 8.18
CA GLY A 196 -8.56 9.15 7.15
C GLY A 196 -9.24 8.96 5.79
N LEU A 197 -8.43 8.85 4.73
CA LEU A 197 -8.89 8.59 3.36
C LEU A 197 -9.68 7.28 3.28
N ARG A 198 -10.94 7.34 2.86
CA ARG A 198 -11.87 6.19 2.84
C ARG A 198 -12.07 5.58 1.45
N SER A 199 -11.88 6.37 0.42
CA SER A 199 -12.06 5.92 -0.97
C SER A 199 -10.95 6.47 -1.85
N LEU A 200 -10.27 5.57 -2.58
CA LEU A 200 -9.16 5.89 -3.47
C LEU A 200 -9.34 5.20 -4.82
N ASN A 201 -9.31 5.99 -5.88
CA ASN A 201 -9.29 5.46 -7.24
C ASN A 201 -7.94 5.76 -7.90
N LEU A 202 -7.23 4.68 -8.25
CA LEU A 202 -5.94 4.67 -8.94
C LEU A 202 -6.01 3.92 -10.28
N ALA A 203 -7.19 3.77 -10.86
CA ALA A 203 -7.37 3.08 -12.13
C ALA A 203 -6.58 3.77 -13.27
N TRP A 204 -6.09 2.97 -14.25
CA TRP A 204 -5.38 3.48 -15.44
C TRP A 204 -4.10 4.27 -15.13
N ASN A 205 -3.30 3.83 -14.18
CA ASN A 205 -2.08 4.54 -13.77
C ASN A 205 -0.77 3.82 -14.13
N GLY A 206 -0.83 2.68 -14.80
CA GLY A 206 0.37 1.92 -15.19
C GLY A 206 1.17 1.39 -14.00
N ILE A 207 0.55 1.21 -12.84
CA ILE A 207 1.21 0.69 -11.62
C ILE A 207 1.54 -0.78 -11.82
N ARG A 208 2.83 -1.12 -11.84
CA ARG A 208 3.33 -2.47 -12.15
C ARG A 208 4.49 -2.86 -11.24
N GLN A 209 4.85 -4.16 -11.28
CA GLN A 209 6.07 -4.70 -10.65
C GLN A 209 6.25 -4.21 -9.20
N LYS A 210 7.41 -3.63 -8.87
CA LYS A 210 7.72 -3.16 -7.51
C LYS A 210 6.70 -2.14 -6.98
N GLY A 211 6.19 -1.24 -7.84
CA GLY A 211 5.18 -0.26 -7.45
C GLY A 211 3.87 -0.91 -7.02
N ALA A 212 3.44 -1.97 -7.71
CA ALA A 212 2.25 -2.73 -7.35
C ALA A 212 2.42 -3.47 -6.02
N VAL A 213 3.60 -4.08 -5.79
CA VAL A 213 3.93 -4.75 -4.52
C VAL A 213 3.98 -3.76 -3.36
N MET A 214 4.63 -2.61 -3.55
CA MET A 214 4.71 -1.57 -2.51
C MET A 214 3.32 -1.04 -2.15
N LEU A 215 2.47 -0.79 -3.17
CA LEU A 215 1.10 -0.32 -2.94
C LEU A 215 0.27 -1.35 -2.17
N ALA A 216 0.41 -2.63 -2.49
CA ALA A 216 -0.25 -3.70 -1.76
C ALA A 216 0.21 -3.76 -0.29
N ASN A 217 1.52 -3.64 -0.03
CA ASN A 217 2.05 -3.62 1.33
C ASN A 217 1.53 -2.41 2.12
N GLY A 218 1.52 -1.21 1.51
CA GLY A 218 0.94 -0.02 2.13
C GLY A 218 -0.54 -0.17 2.47
N LEU A 219 -1.29 -0.92 1.66
CA LEU A 219 -2.67 -1.26 1.94
C LEU A 219 -2.81 -2.17 3.17
N GLY A 220 -1.88 -3.12 3.36
CA GLY A 220 -1.89 -4.02 4.52
C GLY A 220 -1.84 -3.25 5.85
N GLU A 221 -1.06 -2.19 5.89
CA GLU A 221 -0.86 -1.35 7.08
C GLU A 221 -1.95 -0.26 7.26
N ASN A 222 -2.71 0.05 6.19
CA ASN A 222 -3.73 1.11 6.23
C ASN A 222 -4.99 0.67 6.98
N VAL A 223 -5.48 1.52 7.89
CA VAL A 223 -6.65 1.25 8.77
C VAL A 223 -7.88 2.11 8.46
N PHE A 224 -7.88 2.90 7.38
CA PHE A 224 -8.97 3.81 7.04
C PHE A 224 -9.65 3.50 5.71
N LEU A 225 -8.89 3.02 4.71
CA LEU A 225 -9.35 2.87 3.34
C LEU A 225 -10.35 1.73 3.22
N ARG A 226 -11.58 2.06 2.80
CA ARG A 226 -12.67 1.08 2.62
C ARG A 226 -12.90 0.70 1.17
N ILE A 227 -12.64 1.62 0.25
CA ILE A 227 -12.93 1.44 -1.19
C ILE A 227 -11.67 1.72 -1.98
N LEU A 228 -11.19 0.75 -2.75
CA LEU A 228 -9.99 0.89 -3.58
C LEU A 228 -10.24 0.37 -5.00
N ASP A 229 -10.04 1.26 -5.98
CA ASP A 229 -10.05 0.90 -7.40
C ASP A 229 -8.63 0.96 -7.98
N LEU A 230 -8.11 -0.21 -8.34
CA LEU A 230 -6.81 -0.44 -8.97
C LEU A 230 -6.97 -0.97 -10.40
N SER A 231 -8.15 -0.91 -10.99
CA SER A 231 -8.41 -1.50 -12.30
C SER A 231 -7.52 -0.90 -13.39
N PHE A 232 -7.29 -1.65 -14.47
CA PHE A 232 -6.48 -1.23 -15.62
C PHE A 232 -5.06 -0.78 -15.23
N ASN A 233 -4.41 -1.55 -14.35
CA ASN A 233 -2.98 -1.44 -14.03
C ASN A 233 -2.25 -2.71 -14.48
N GLY A 234 -1.11 -3.00 -13.91
CA GLY A 234 -0.31 -4.17 -14.27
C GLY A 234 0.19 -4.94 -13.04
N PHE A 235 -0.72 -5.27 -12.12
CA PHE A 235 -0.35 -5.95 -10.87
C PHE A 235 0.30 -7.31 -11.09
N GLY A 236 -0.14 -8.06 -12.11
CA GLY A 236 0.42 -9.37 -12.44
C GLY A 236 0.38 -10.36 -11.27
N LYS A 237 1.29 -11.33 -11.29
CA LYS A 237 1.40 -12.36 -10.25
C LYS A 237 1.92 -11.77 -8.92
N GLU A 238 2.99 -11.00 -8.99
CA GLU A 238 3.69 -10.45 -7.82
C GLU A 238 2.80 -9.47 -7.05
N GLY A 239 2.16 -8.53 -7.76
CA GLY A 239 1.21 -7.59 -7.15
C GLY A 239 -0.01 -8.29 -6.55
N ALA A 240 -0.55 -9.31 -7.23
CA ALA A 240 -1.66 -10.09 -6.71
C ALA A 240 -1.27 -10.92 -5.47
N SER A 241 -0.04 -11.46 -5.45
CA SER A 241 0.48 -12.15 -4.27
C SER A 241 0.63 -11.23 -3.07
N ALA A 242 1.16 -10.03 -3.29
CA ALA A 242 1.30 -9.01 -2.25
C ALA A 242 -0.08 -8.53 -1.74
N LEU A 243 -1.07 -8.36 -2.65
CA LEU A 243 -2.46 -8.06 -2.25
C LEU A 243 -3.07 -9.20 -1.42
N GLY A 244 -2.80 -10.46 -1.78
CA GLY A 244 -3.25 -11.61 -0.99
C GLY A 244 -2.67 -11.59 0.43
N GLN A 245 -1.42 -11.18 0.60
CA GLN A 245 -0.82 -10.99 1.92
C GLN A 245 -1.42 -9.79 2.64
N ALA A 246 -1.57 -8.64 1.97
CA ALA A 246 -2.20 -7.45 2.53
C ALA A 246 -3.63 -7.74 3.04
N LEU A 247 -4.42 -8.52 2.33
CA LEU A 247 -5.78 -8.90 2.73
C LEU A 247 -5.82 -9.76 4.00
N LYS A 248 -4.74 -10.45 4.37
CA LYS A 248 -4.68 -11.16 5.67
C LYS A 248 -4.56 -10.22 6.85
N GLU A 249 -3.92 -9.08 6.64
CA GLU A 249 -3.59 -8.10 7.67
C GLU A 249 -4.63 -6.97 7.74
N ASN A 250 -5.11 -6.52 6.58
CA ASN A 250 -6.09 -5.45 6.48
C ASN A 250 -7.49 -5.92 6.90
N ASN A 251 -8.06 -5.21 7.86
CA ASN A 251 -9.35 -5.49 8.46
C ASN A 251 -10.37 -4.35 8.30
N VAL A 252 -10.17 -3.48 7.31
CA VAL A 252 -11.06 -2.32 7.06
C VAL A 252 -11.52 -2.19 5.61
N LEU A 253 -10.76 -2.74 4.65
CA LEU A 253 -11.11 -2.67 3.23
C LEU A 253 -12.38 -3.50 2.96
N GLU A 254 -13.36 -2.87 2.33
CA GLU A 254 -14.66 -3.46 2.02
C GLU A 254 -14.83 -3.75 0.53
N GLU A 255 -14.32 -2.86 -0.33
CA GLU A 255 -14.47 -2.97 -1.77
C GLU A 255 -13.11 -2.88 -2.47
N LEU A 256 -12.80 -3.88 -3.28
CA LEU A 256 -11.56 -3.95 -4.06
C LEU A 256 -11.87 -4.24 -5.53
N ASN A 257 -11.48 -3.31 -6.41
CA ASN A 257 -11.51 -3.51 -7.86
C ASN A 257 -10.09 -3.65 -8.40
N ILE A 258 -9.74 -4.86 -8.87
CA ILE A 258 -8.46 -5.21 -9.51
C ILE A 258 -8.67 -5.81 -10.90
N SER A 259 -9.79 -5.47 -11.55
CA SER A 259 -10.06 -5.93 -12.92
C SER A 259 -9.01 -5.40 -13.91
N ASN A 260 -8.78 -6.12 -15.01
CA ASN A 260 -7.81 -5.74 -16.05
C ASN A 260 -6.38 -5.49 -15.51
N ASN A 261 -5.85 -6.40 -14.71
CA ASN A 261 -4.52 -6.27 -14.08
C ASN A 261 -3.52 -7.33 -14.50
N ARG A 262 -3.81 -8.11 -15.54
CA ARG A 262 -2.94 -9.20 -16.03
C ARG A 262 -2.62 -10.25 -14.95
N ILE A 263 -3.55 -10.49 -14.03
CA ILE A 263 -3.39 -11.45 -12.94
C ILE A 263 -3.53 -12.88 -13.49
N PRO A 264 -2.52 -13.74 -13.38
CA PRO A 264 -2.59 -15.15 -13.78
C PRO A 264 -3.28 -16.01 -12.71
N PRO A 265 -3.56 -17.30 -13.00
CA PRO A 265 -4.21 -18.22 -12.04
C PRO A 265 -3.48 -18.30 -10.69
N GLU A 266 -2.15 -18.32 -10.69
CA GLU A 266 -1.33 -18.38 -9.47
C GLU A 266 -1.52 -17.13 -8.61
N GLY A 267 -1.62 -15.94 -9.23
CA GLY A 267 -1.92 -14.68 -8.54
C GLY A 267 -3.30 -14.71 -7.88
N ALA A 268 -4.30 -15.25 -8.57
CA ALA A 268 -5.65 -15.41 -8.03
C ALA A 268 -5.68 -16.39 -6.83
N ILE A 269 -4.87 -17.45 -6.86
CA ILE A 269 -4.75 -18.40 -5.74
C ILE A 269 -4.15 -17.68 -4.50
N HIS A 270 -3.14 -16.83 -4.67
CA HIS A 270 -2.59 -16.04 -3.56
C HIS A 270 -3.64 -15.07 -2.97
N LEU A 271 -4.44 -14.44 -3.82
CA LEU A 271 -5.59 -13.63 -3.36
C LEU A 271 -6.59 -14.48 -2.57
N ALA A 272 -6.92 -15.67 -3.06
CA ALA A 272 -7.79 -16.61 -2.36
C ALA A 272 -7.27 -16.98 -0.97
N MET A 273 -5.94 -17.15 -0.81
CA MET A 273 -5.32 -17.39 0.50
C MET A 273 -5.50 -16.21 1.46
N GLY A 274 -5.52 -14.97 0.96
CA GLY A 274 -5.85 -13.79 1.75
C GLY A 274 -7.32 -13.77 2.15
N LEU A 275 -8.21 -14.00 1.20
CA LEU A 275 -9.66 -14.02 1.41
C LEU A 275 -10.12 -15.13 2.37
N LYS A 276 -9.38 -16.23 2.45
CA LYS A 276 -9.68 -17.33 3.37
C LYS A 276 -9.69 -16.91 4.85
N VAL A 277 -9.02 -15.82 5.19
CA VAL A 277 -8.95 -15.30 6.57
C VAL A 277 -9.49 -13.88 6.70
N ASN A 278 -9.68 -13.16 5.58
CA ASN A 278 -10.22 -11.81 5.58
C ASN A 278 -11.73 -11.83 5.89
N LYS A 279 -12.17 -10.89 6.73
CA LYS A 279 -13.56 -10.80 7.22
C LYS A 279 -14.26 -9.51 6.82
N THR A 280 -13.62 -8.66 6.00
CA THR A 280 -14.11 -7.30 5.73
C THR A 280 -14.45 -7.04 4.27
N ILE A 281 -13.82 -7.77 3.34
CA ILE A 281 -14.11 -7.63 1.91
C ILE A 281 -15.54 -8.09 1.62
N LYS A 282 -16.37 -7.15 1.17
CA LYS A 282 -17.75 -7.36 0.73
C LYS A 282 -17.85 -7.50 -0.79
N SER A 283 -17.05 -6.71 -1.51
CA SER A 283 -17.07 -6.70 -2.97
C SER A 283 -15.65 -6.85 -3.53
N LEU A 284 -15.45 -7.88 -4.36
CA LEU A 284 -14.23 -8.09 -5.11
C LEU A 284 -14.54 -8.16 -6.61
N ASN A 285 -13.98 -7.22 -7.37
CA ASN A 285 -13.95 -7.29 -8.83
C ASN A 285 -12.56 -7.69 -9.31
N ILE A 286 -12.44 -8.88 -9.88
CA ILE A 286 -11.21 -9.42 -10.49
C ILE A 286 -11.45 -9.81 -11.95
N GLY A 287 -12.55 -9.39 -12.54
CA GLY A 287 -12.93 -9.66 -13.94
C GLY A 287 -11.85 -9.21 -14.93
N ARG A 288 -11.91 -9.75 -16.15
CA ARG A 288 -10.98 -9.41 -17.23
C ARG A 288 -9.49 -9.62 -16.91
N ASN A 289 -9.23 -10.58 -16.05
CA ASN A 289 -7.87 -11.06 -15.77
C ASN A 289 -7.74 -12.50 -16.31
N PRO A 290 -6.53 -12.91 -16.72
CA PRO A 290 -6.32 -14.29 -17.22
C PRO A 290 -6.20 -15.31 -16.07
N ILE A 291 -7.08 -15.20 -15.03
CA ILE A 291 -7.07 -16.12 -13.88
C ILE A 291 -7.63 -17.50 -14.19
N LEU A 292 -8.31 -17.63 -15.33
CA LEU A 292 -8.96 -18.84 -15.78
C LEU A 292 -9.96 -19.41 -14.74
N ASN A 293 -10.56 -20.57 -15.08
CA ASN A 293 -11.47 -21.25 -14.15
C ASN A 293 -10.82 -21.62 -12.81
N ALA A 294 -9.53 -21.96 -12.81
CA ALA A 294 -8.81 -22.33 -11.59
C ALA A 294 -8.74 -21.20 -10.56
N GLY A 295 -8.51 -19.95 -11.04
CA GLY A 295 -8.50 -18.78 -10.17
C GLY A 295 -9.88 -18.47 -9.62
N CYS A 296 -10.93 -18.53 -10.49
CA CYS A 296 -12.32 -18.32 -10.06
C CYS A 296 -12.73 -19.36 -8.99
N TYR A 297 -12.41 -20.64 -9.25
CA TYR A 297 -12.71 -21.73 -8.32
C TYR A 297 -11.98 -21.52 -6.98
N GLY A 298 -10.69 -21.17 -7.01
CA GLY A 298 -9.91 -20.91 -5.79
C GLY A 298 -10.47 -19.78 -4.94
N ILE A 299 -10.86 -18.66 -5.57
CA ILE A 299 -11.48 -17.52 -4.87
C ILE A 299 -12.83 -17.90 -4.27
N LEU A 300 -13.69 -18.57 -5.03
CA LEU A 300 -15.00 -19.00 -4.53
C LEU A 300 -14.86 -20.04 -3.39
N LYS A 301 -13.88 -20.94 -3.51
CA LYS A 301 -13.56 -21.93 -2.47
C LYS A 301 -13.07 -21.27 -1.19
N SER A 302 -12.30 -20.17 -1.30
CA SER A 302 -11.84 -19.40 -0.11
C SER A 302 -13.01 -18.82 0.67
N ALA A 303 -14.08 -18.38 0.01
CA ALA A 303 -15.31 -17.95 0.67
C ALA A 303 -16.00 -19.10 1.42
N GLN A 304 -16.06 -20.29 0.81
CA GLN A 304 -16.62 -21.48 1.46
C GLN A 304 -15.81 -21.88 2.72
N ASP A 305 -14.49 -21.78 2.63
CA ASP A 305 -13.55 -22.17 3.72
C ASP A 305 -13.45 -21.12 4.84
N ASN A 306 -14.03 -19.93 4.66
CA ASN A 306 -14.01 -18.84 5.65
C ASN A 306 -15.43 -18.59 6.18
N PRO A 307 -15.80 -19.12 7.34
CA PRO A 307 -17.14 -18.95 7.90
C PRO A 307 -17.47 -17.50 8.28
N ASP A 308 -16.44 -16.67 8.49
CA ASP A 308 -16.58 -15.25 8.82
C ASP A 308 -16.48 -14.33 7.60
N SER A 309 -16.52 -14.88 6.38
CA SER A 309 -16.42 -14.09 5.15
C SER A 309 -17.58 -13.10 5.04
N ALA A 310 -17.25 -11.84 4.77
CA ALA A 310 -18.24 -10.79 4.50
C ALA A 310 -18.60 -10.65 3.03
N LEU A 311 -18.16 -11.56 2.14
CA LEU A 311 -18.33 -11.47 0.71
C LEU A 311 -19.81 -11.49 0.30
N GLU A 312 -20.20 -10.42 -0.39
CA GLU A 312 -21.53 -10.23 -0.98
C GLU A 312 -21.50 -10.24 -2.52
N THR A 313 -20.37 -9.81 -3.11
CA THR A 313 -20.24 -9.70 -4.57
C THR A 313 -18.84 -10.16 -5.03
N LEU A 314 -18.85 -11.10 -6.00
CA LEU A 314 -17.66 -11.52 -6.74
C LEU A 314 -17.91 -11.26 -8.24
N ASP A 315 -17.04 -10.50 -8.87
CA ASP A 315 -17.10 -10.22 -10.30
C ASP A 315 -15.91 -10.85 -11.03
N PHE A 316 -16.22 -11.85 -11.85
CA PHE A 316 -15.34 -12.56 -12.78
C PHE A 316 -15.74 -12.25 -14.25
N SER A 317 -16.22 -11.04 -14.53
CA SER A 317 -16.62 -10.65 -15.88
C SER A 317 -15.60 -11.05 -16.92
N ASP A 318 -16.07 -11.54 -18.07
CA ASP A 318 -15.31 -12.02 -19.22
C ASP A 318 -14.43 -13.29 -18.93
N ILE A 319 -14.66 -13.97 -17.82
CA ILE A 319 -13.97 -15.23 -17.50
C ILE A 319 -15.00 -16.37 -17.56
N THR A 320 -14.73 -17.38 -18.41
CA THR A 320 -15.59 -18.57 -18.51
C THR A 320 -15.26 -19.56 -17.41
N VAL A 321 -16.30 -20.17 -16.85
CA VAL A 321 -16.17 -21.11 -15.72
C VAL A 321 -16.62 -22.52 -16.10
N SER A 322 -16.16 -23.53 -15.37
CA SER A 322 -16.54 -24.94 -15.54
C SER A 322 -17.84 -25.29 -14.81
N ARG A 323 -18.34 -26.50 -15.06
CA ARG A 323 -19.45 -27.05 -14.30
C ARG A 323 -19.12 -27.19 -12.81
N ASP A 324 -17.90 -27.62 -12.49
CA ASP A 324 -17.47 -27.78 -11.09
C ASP A 324 -17.51 -26.46 -10.32
N PHE A 325 -17.23 -25.32 -10.98
CA PHE A 325 -17.40 -24.00 -10.41
C PHE A 325 -18.87 -23.70 -10.06
N GLU A 326 -19.80 -24.04 -10.96
CA GLU A 326 -21.24 -23.83 -10.73
C GLU A 326 -21.78 -24.72 -9.61
N ASP A 327 -21.29 -25.96 -9.53
CA ASP A 327 -21.65 -26.88 -8.46
C ASP A 327 -21.12 -26.35 -7.11
N LEU A 328 -19.89 -25.83 -7.08
CA LEU A 328 -19.33 -25.13 -5.93
C LEU A 328 -20.15 -23.88 -5.57
N TYR A 329 -20.51 -23.06 -6.56
CA TYR A 329 -21.29 -21.84 -6.32
C TYR A 329 -22.66 -22.16 -5.71
N THR A 330 -23.31 -23.22 -6.16
CA THR A 330 -24.57 -23.70 -5.59
C THR A 330 -24.39 -24.07 -4.10
N ALA A 331 -23.34 -24.80 -3.76
CA ALA A 331 -23.04 -25.15 -2.37
C ALA A 331 -22.68 -23.92 -1.50
N VAL A 332 -21.92 -22.98 -2.06
CA VAL A 332 -21.57 -21.73 -1.36
C VAL A 332 -22.82 -20.86 -1.11
N LYS A 333 -23.77 -20.84 -2.03
CA LYS A 333 -25.03 -20.12 -1.89
C LYS A 333 -25.91 -20.64 -0.74
N GLU A 334 -25.78 -21.90 -0.36
CA GLU A 334 -26.48 -22.45 0.81
C GLU A 334 -25.92 -21.84 2.12
N ILE A 335 -24.59 -21.54 2.15
CA ILE A 335 -23.90 -20.95 3.31
C ILE A 335 -24.05 -19.43 3.31
N PHE A 336 -23.90 -18.80 2.12
CA PHE A 336 -23.95 -17.35 1.91
C PHE A 336 -25.05 -16.98 0.91
N PRO A 337 -26.34 -16.94 1.30
CA PRO A 337 -27.46 -16.68 0.38
C PRO A 337 -27.38 -15.31 -0.32
N ALA A 338 -26.75 -14.32 0.30
CA ALA A 338 -26.60 -12.97 -0.25
C ALA A 338 -25.50 -12.88 -1.32
N LEU A 339 -24.56 -13.83 -1.39
CA LEU A 339 -23.43 -13.79 -2.32
C LEU A 339 -23.91 -13.80 -3.79
N ARG A 340 -23.46 -12.82 -4.55
CA ARG A 340 -23.72 -12.69 -6.00
C ARG A 340 -22.41 -12.89 -6.74
N VAL A 341 -22.43 -13.78 -7.74
CA VAL A 341 -21.26 -14.04 -8.59
C VAL A 341 -21.62 -13.71 -10.04
N ASN A 342 -20.82 -12.86 -10.67
CA ASN A 342 -20.90 -12.53 -12.09
C ASN A 342 -19.70 -13.18 -12.83
N HIS A 343 -19.92 -13.77 -14.02
CA HIS A 343 -18.86 -14.39 -14.83
C HIS A 343 -19.20 -14.37 -16.33
N GLY A 344 -18.22 -14.67 -17.20
CA GLY A 344 -18.33 -14.60 -18.66
C GLY A 344 -19.08 -15.76 -19.31
N GLY A 345 -19.72 -16.63 -18.54
CA GLY A 345 -20.47 -17.80 -19.05
C GLY A 345 -19.78 -19.13 -18.78
N ARG A 346 -20.34 -20.22 -19.32
CA ARG A 346 -19.84 -21.58 -19.12
C ARG A 346 -19.07 -22.09 -20.33
N PHE A 347 -18.08 -22.92 -20.10
CA PHE A 347 -17.44 -23.70 -21.19
C PHE A 347 -18.51 -24.53 -21.90
N GLY A 348 -18.57 -24.43 -23.24
CA GLY A 348 -19.47 -25.22 -24.08
C GLY A 348 -20.89 -24.66 -24.27
N THR A 349 -21.25 -23.55 -23.66
CA THR A 349 -22.48 -22.82 -23.99
C THR A 349 -22.18 -21.76 -25.05
N PHE A 350 -22.42 -22.08 -26.33
CA PHE A 350 -22.44 -21.05 -27.37
C PHE A 350 -23.65 -20.15 -27.10
N SER A 351 -23.41 -18.90 -26.71
CA SER A 351 -24.50 -17.92 -26.71
C SER A 351 -24.97 -17.76 -28.14
N LYS A 352 -26.20 -18.16 -28.45
CA LYS A 352 -26.85 -17.80 -29.73
C LYS A 352 -26.83 -16.27 -29.76
N ALA A 353 -26.01 -15.70 -30.67
CA ALA A 353 -26.10 -14.30 -31.01
C ALA A 353 -27.56 -14.01 -31.33
N LYS A 354 -28.21 -13.10 -30.63
CA LYS A 354 -29.49 -12.55 -31.01
C LYS A 354 -29.26 -11.80 -32.31
N ALA A 355 -29.85 -12.36 -33.40
CA ALA A 355 -29.96 -11.71 -34.70
C ALA A 355 -30.85 -10.47 -34.59
#